data_63d7f5e2f4b667bbb4cd418bf5fcf887
#
_entry.id   63d7f5e2f4b667bbb4cd418bf5fcf887
#
_cell.length_a   1.000
_cell.length_b   1.000
_cell.length_c   1.000
_cell.angle_alpha   90.00
_cell.angle_beta   90.00
_cell.angle_gamma   90.00
#
_symmetry.space_group_name_H-M   'P 1'
#
loop_
_entity.id
_entity.type
_entity.pdbx_description
1 polymer ?
#
loop_
_entity_poly.entity_id
_entity_poly.type
_entity_poly.pdbx_seq_one_letter_code
_entity_poly.pdbx_strand_id
1 'polypeptide(L)'
;MADGMYHEKQYLMHCAVHTLNNLFQEPWATAALMEDIAKELFDREAAMREESGMGRMWVNPYKSLVPQVGYYDINVLLEALKLKACHVSLHAVFNPKEPHAVSTAFEGFNAKPGTGVRGIVINRVSKSLLGGLYTSHHFYAIIPSTKTIWYVVDSKNPGPEIIGTTSELALHLGMEARENQGHVFVVSDGEGDV
;
A
#
# COMPACT_ATOMS: atom_id res chain seq x y z
N MET A 1 -24.86 0.02 3.81
CA MET A 1 -24.06 -1.13 3.36
C MET A 1 -23.28 -0.68 2.14
N ALA A 2 -22.01 -1.09 1.99
CA ALA A 2 -21.17 -0.77 0.84
C ALA A 2 -21.58 -1.64 -0.37
N ASP A 3 -22.87 -1.51 -0.78
CA ASP A 3 -23.44 -2.32 -1.85
C ASP A 3 -22.70 -2.07 -3.16
N GLY A 4 -22.07 -3.12 -3.67
CA GLY A 4 -21.36 -3.11 -4.94
C GLY A 4 -19.85 -2.86 -4.88
N MET A 5 -19.25 -2.65 -3.69
CA MET A 5 -17.79 -2.58 -3.58
C MET A 5 -17.16 -3.98 -3.67
N TYR A 6 -16.15 -4.08 -4.51
CA TYR A 6 -15.32 -5.28 -4.58
C TYR A 6 -14.45 -5.39 -3.32
N HIS A 7 -14.44 -6.57 -2.72
CA HIS A 7 -13.61 -6.86 -1.54
C HIS A 7 -13.08 -8.30 -1.62
N GLU A 8 -11.78 -8.41 -1.58
CA GLU A 8 -11.10 -9.70 -1.44
C GLU A 8 -10.69 -9.96 0.00
N LYS A 9 -11.10 -11.10 0.52
CA LYS A 9 -10.61 -11.57 1.82
C LYS A 9 -9.22 -12.20 1.66
N GLN A 10 -8.32 -11.87 2.60
CA GLN A 10 -6.94 -12.34 2.58
C GLN A 10 -6.86 -13.87 2.62
N TYR A 11 -6.06 -14.40 1.72
CA TYR A 11 -5.57 -15.77 1.74
C TYR A 11 -4.06 -15.75 1.91
N LEU A 12 -3.52 -16.53 2.86
CA LEU A 12 -2.11 -16.51 3.24
C LEU A 12 -1.63 -15.08 3.61
N MET A 13 -0.40 -14.72 3.24
CA MET A 13 0.18 -13.39 3.49
C MET A 13 0.13 -12.48 2.25
N HIS A 14 -0.83 -12.71 1.33
CA HIS A 14 -0.98 -11.97 0.08
C HIS A 14 -1.65 -10.60 0.25
N CYS A 15 -1.47 -9.92 1.39
CA CYS A 15 -2.11 -8.63 1.63
C CYS A 15 -1.80 -7.60 0.53
N ALA A 16 -0.60 -7.59 -0.05
CA ALA A 16 -0.27 -6.68 -1.16
C ALA A 16 -1.11 -6.95 -2.41
N VAL A 17 -1.31 -8.23 -2.79
CA VAL A 17 -2.17 -8.63 -3.91
C VAL A 17 -3.60 -8.14 -3.68
N HIS A 18 -4.17 -8.51 -2.52
CA HIS A 18 -5.54 -8.15 -2.20
C HIS A 18 -5.74 -6.64 -2.04
N THR A 19 -4.71 -5.91 -1.55
CA THR A 19 -4.74 -4.45 -1.48
C THR A 19 -4.86 -3.82 -2.86
N LEU A 20 -4.09 -4.30 -3.84
CA LEU A 20 -4.18 -3.82 -5.22
C LEU A 20 -5.54 -4.13 -5.83
N ASN A 21 -6.06 -5.34 -5.66
CA ASN A 21 -7.37 -5.73 -6.19
C ASN A 21 -8.50 -4.91 -5.52
N ASN A 22 -8.43 -4.71 -4.23
CA ASN A 22 -9.37 -3.86 -3.50
C ASN A 22 -9.27 -2.37 -3.94
N LEU A 23 -8.05 -1.86 -4.18
CA LEU A 23 -7.84 -0.49 -4.67
C LEU A 23 -8.43 -0.28 -6.06
N PHE A 24 -8.21 -1.25 -6.97
CA PHE A 24 -8.70 -1.19 -8.34
C PHE A 24 -10.14 -1.68 -8.50
N GLN A 25 -10.74 -2.25 -7.45
CA GLN A 25 -12.10 -2.79 -7.46
C GLN A 25 -12.29 -3.91 -8.50
N GLU A 26 -11.23 -4.68 -8.78
CA GLU A 26 -11.23 -5.78 -9.74
C GLU A 26 -10.11 -6.81 -9.40
N PRO A 27 -10.23 -8.09 -9.80
CA PRO A 27 -9.24 -9.12 -9.58
C PRO A 27 -8.10 -9.01 -10.61
N TRP A 28 -7.30 -7.96 -10.51
CA TRP A 28 -6.22 -7.67 -11.46
C TRP A 28 -4.86 -8.23 -11.02
N ALA A 29 -4.44 -7.95 -9.79
CA ALA A 29 -3.15 -8.40 -9.28
C ALA A 29 -3.21 -9.90 -8.92
N THR A 30 -2.12 -10.60 -9.20
CA THR A 30 -1.98 -12.02 -8.85
C THR A 30 -0.66 -12.26 -8.14
N ALA A 31 -0.56 -13.37 -7.41
CA ALA A 31 0.71 -13.79 -6.80
C ALA A 31 1.81 -13.96 -7.85
N ALA A 32 1.48 -14.49 -9.03
CA ALA A 32 2.43 -14.66 -10.13
C ALA A 32 2.98 -13.31 -10.61
N LEU A 33 2.11 -12.31 -10.83
CA LEU A 33 2.53 -10.96 -11.19
C LEU A 33 3.49 -10.36 -10.15
N MET A 34 3.18 -10.49 -8.85
CA MET A 34 4.02 -9.94 -7.79
C MET A 34 5.37 -10.67 -7.69
N GLU A 35 5.40 -11.98 -7.94
CA GLU A 35 6.64 -12.75 -8.01
C GLU A 35 7.53 -12.31 -9.17
N ASP A 36 6.95 -12.07 -10.35
CA ASP A 36 7.66 -11.60 -11.53
C ASP A 36 8.27 -10.21 -11.29
N ILE A 37 7.50 -9.28 -10.72
CA ILE A 37 7.98 -7.94 -10.34
C ILE A 37 9.11 -8.04 -9.30
N ALA A 38 8.95 -8.87 -8.27
CA ALA A 38 9.98 -9.04 -7.23
C ALA A 38 11.28 -9.62 -7.81
N LYS A 39 11.16 -10.51 -8.80
CA LYS A 39 12.32 -11.03 -9.52
C LYS A 39 13.00 -9.95 -10.37
N GLU A 40 12.24 -9.19 -11.11
CA GLU A 40 12.76 -8.11 -11.96
C GLU A 40 13.49 -7.03 -11.14
N LEU A 41 12.93 -6.63 -10.01
CA LEU A 41 13.57 -5.70 -9.07
C LEU A 41 14.90 -6.26 -8.56
N PHE A 42 14.92 -7.53 -8.20
CA PHE A 42 16.13 -8.20 -7.73
C PHE A 42 17.22 -8.27 -8.81
N ASP A 43 16.86 -8.66 -10.03
CA ASP A 43 17.78 -8.78 -11.15
C ASP A 43 18.37 -7.41 -11.51
N ARG A 44 17.57 -6.33 -11.49
CA ARG A 44 17.99 -4.95 -11.73
C ARG A 44 18.96 -4.46 -10.65
N GLU A 45 18.66 -4.70 -9.38
CA GLU A 45 19.57 -4.33 -8.28
C GLU A 45 20.86 -5.14 -8.33
N ALA A 46 20.80 -6.43 -8.63
CA ALA A 46 21.97 -7.28 -8.75
C ALA A 46 22.92 -6.78 -9.84
N ALA A 47 22.39 -6.36 -10.99
CA ALA A 47 23.19 -5.77 -12.08
C ALA A 47 23.87 -4.46 -11.65
N MET A 48 23.14 -3.54 -11.02
CA MET A 48 23.69 -2.27 -10.52
C MET A 48 24.79 -2.49 -9.47
N ARG A 49 24.65 -3.50 -8.61
CA ARG A 49 25.66 -3.84 -7.60
C ARG A 49 26.91 -4.43 -8.22
N GLU A 50 26.76 -5.27 -9.24
CA GLU A 50 27.90 -5.82 -10.00
C GLU A 50 28.70 -4.72 -10.69
N GLU A 51 28.03 -3.79 -11.37
CA GLU A 51 28.65 -2.63 -12.00
C GLU A 51 29.38 -1.73 -10.99
N SER A 52 28.85 -1.61 -9.77
CA SER A 52 29.43 -0.81 -8.69
C SER A 52 30.50 -1.55 -7.88
N GLY A 53 30.82 -2.80 -8.17
CA GLY A 53 31.76 -3.63 -7.41
C GLY A 53 31.29 -4.04 -6.01
N MET A 54 30.01 -3.88 -5.71
CA MET A 54 29.40 -4.19 -4.40
C MET A 54 28.96 -5.64 -4.29
N GLY A 55 29.70 -6.61 -4.57
CA GLY A 55 29.40 -8.02 -4.34
C GLY A 55 27.96 -8.50 -4.64
N ARG A 56 27.80 -9.79 -4.93
CA ARG A 56 26.55 -10.41 -5.36
C ARG A 56 25.55 -10.53 -4.21
N MET A 57 24.27 -10.22 -4.48
CA MET A 57 23.15 -10.58 -3.58
C MET A 57 22.75 -12.04 -3.78
N TRP A 58 22.58 -12.75 -2.66
CA TRP A 58 22.23 -14.19 -2.67
C TRP A 58 20.75 -14.45 -2.36
N VAL A 59 20.07 -13.45 -1.82
CA VAL A 59 18.67 -13.53 -1.36
C VAL A 59 17.90 -12.36 -1.93
N ASN A 60 16.73 -12.63 -2.47
CA ASN A 60 15.82 -11.59 -2.94
C ASN A 60 15.15 -10.90 -1.73
N PRO A 61 15.43 -9.60 -1.48
CA PRO A 61 14.85 -8.88 -0.34
C PRO A 61 13.41 -8.44 -0.59
N TYR A 62 12.93 -8.51 -1.83
CA TYR A 62 11.63 -8.00 -2.26
C TYR A 62 10.47 -8.95 -1.96
N LYS A 63 10.75 -10.17 -1.54
CA LYS A 63 9.76 -11.19 -1.22
C LYS A 63 10.19 -12.12 -0.09
N SER A 64 9.23 -12.90 0.43
CA SER A 64 9.51 -13.96 1.40
C SER A 64 10.48 -14.99 0.84
N LEU A 65 11.36 -15.51 1.72
CA LEU A 65 12.21 -16.66 1.43
C LEU A 65 11.40 -17.95 1.22
N VAL A 66 10.22 -18.02 1.82
CA VAL A 66 9.32 -19.17 1.66
C VAL A 66 8.46 -18.92 0.42
N PRO A 67 8.55 -19.78 -0.59
CA PRO A 67 7.76 -19.63 -1.82
C PRO A 67 6.25 -19.60 -1.51
N GLN A 68 5.51 -18.79 -2.26
CA GLN A 68 4.04 -18.71 -2.24
C GLN A 68 3.43 -18.23 -0.91
N VAL A 69 4.20 -17.76 0.08
CA VAL A 69 3.66 -17.19 1.31
C VAL A 69 3.05 -15.80 1.08
N GLY A 70 3.54 -15.08 0.04
CA GLY A 70 2.93 -13.83 -0.41
C GLY A 70 3.36 -12.59 0.34
N TYR A 71 4.44 -12.65 1.10
CA TYR A 71 5.03 -11.45 1.70
C TYR A 71 5.86 -10.71 0.65
N TYR A 72 5.43 -9.51 0.29
CA TYR A 72 6.12 -8.64 -0.67
C TYR A 72 6.54 -7.34 -0.02
N ASP A 73 7.70 -6.82 -0.45
CA ASP A 73 8.17 -5.49 -0.07
C ASP A 73 7.31 -4.40 -0.73
N ILE A 74 7.31 -3.21 -0.12
CA ILE A 74 6.56 -2.06 -0.66
C ILE A 74 6.97 -1.70 -2.09
N ASN A 75 8.24 -1.89 -2.46
CA ASN A 75 8.71 -1.59 -3.81
C ASN A 75 8.02 -2.46 -4.88
N VAL A 76 7.69 -3.71 -4.55
CA VAL A 76 6.93 -4.58 -5.46
C VAL A 76 5.53 -4.02 -5.71
N LEU A 77 4.87 -3.53 -4.66
CA LEU A 77 3.55 -2.90 -4.77
C LEU A 77 3.63 -1.60 -5.60
N LEU A 78 4.65 -0.77 -5.38
CA LEU A 78 4.85 0.47 -6.13
C LEU A 78 5.12 0.22 -7.61
N GLU A 79 5.92 -0.80 -7.96
CA GLU A 79 6.13 -1.19 -9.36
C GLU A 79 4.85 -1.72 -9.99
N ALA A 80 4.06 -2.51 -9.25
CA ALA A 80 2.76 -2.97 -9.73
C ALA A 80 1.82 -1.79 -10.06
N LEU A 81 1.79 -0.76 -9.22
CA LEU A 81 0.98 0.45 -9.47
C LEU A 81 1.41 1.19 -10.74
N LYS A 82 2.71 1.21 -11.06
CA LYS A 82 3.22 1.80 -12.32
C LYS A 82 2.70 1.06 -13.55
N LEU A 83 2.51 -0.26 -13.48
CA LEU A 83 1.93 -1.03 -14.58
C LEU A 83 0.48 -0.62 -14.92
N LYS A 84 -0.23 -0.04 -13.95
CA LYS A 84 -1.56 0.54 -14.13
C LYS A 84 -1.51 2.04 -14.48
N ALA A 85 -0.34 2.55 -14.87
CA ALA A 85 -0.13 3.97 -15.14
C ALA A 85 -0.57 4.90 -13.99
N CYS A 86 -0.50 4.41 -12.75
CA CYS A 86 -0.82 5.21 -11.59
C CYS A 86 0.37 6.08 -11.17
N HIS A 87 0.08 7.30 -10.79
CA HIS A 87 1.02 8.15 -10.07
C HIS A 87 0.89 7.89 -8.57
N VAL A 88 2.03 7.69 -7.90
CA VAL A 88 2.06 7.42 -6.46
C VAL A 88 2.89 8.48 -5.77
N SER A 89 2.27 9.17 -4.82
CA SER A 89 2.97 10.12 -3.95
C SER A 89 3.02 9.60 -2.51
N LEU A 90 4.20 9.63 -1.90
CA LEU A 90 4.38 9.37 -0.48
C LEU A 90 3.96 10.63 0.27
N HIS A 91 2.82 10.57 0.98
CA HIS A 91 2.29 11.72 1.71
C HIS A 91 2.77 11.82 3.13
N ALA A 92 3.00 10.68 3.79
CA ALA A 92 3.49 10.69 5.16
C ALA A 92 4.30 9.43 5.48
N VAL A 93 5.42 9.64 6.13
CA VAL A 93 6.12 8.63 6.91
C VAL A 93 5.68 8.83 8.35
N PHE A 94 5.09 7.82 8.95
CA PHE A 94 4.68 7.90 10.34
C PHE A 94 5.90 8.07 11.25
N ASN A 95 6.08 9.29 11.75
CA ASN A 95 7.10 9.59 12.75
C ASN A 95 6.42 9.73 14.10
N PRO A 96 6.57 8.78 15.03
CA PRO A 96 5.97 8.85 16.35
C PRO A 96 6.51 10.05 17.19
N LYS A 97 7.60 10.68 16.76
CA LYS A 97 8.17 11.87 17.42
C LYS A 97 7.53 13.18 16.94
N GLU A 98 6.78 13.16 15.82
CA GLU A 98 6.12 14.32 15.23
C GLU A 98 4.66 14.01 14.84
N PRO A 99 3.80 13.66 15.81
CA PRO A 99 2.41 13.28 15.52
C PRO A 99 1.59 14.42 14.90
N HIS A 100 2.04 15.67 15.04
CA HIS A 100 1.36 16.84 14.45
C HIS A 100 1.67 17.03 12.96
N ALA A 101 2.81 16.55 12.47
CA ALA A 101 3.18 16.64 11.05
C ALA A 101 2.22 15.89 10.13
N VAL A 102 1.56 14.85 10.65
CA VAL A 102 0.59 14.05 9.90
C VAL A 102 -0.76 14.76 9.77
N SER A 103 -1.21 15.46 10.80
CA SER A 103 -2.47 16.20 10.72
C SER A 103 -2.37 17.35 9.70
N THR A 104 -1.22 18.04 9.67
CA THR A 104 -0.98 19.12 8.71
C THR A 104 -0.79 18.63 7.27
N ALA A 105 -0.23 17.46 7.06
CA ALA A 105 -0.12 16.88 5.71
C ALA A 105 -1.49 16.57 5.09
N PHE A 106 -2.52 16.35 5.91
CA PHE A 106 -3.90 16.11 5.48
C PHE A 106 -4.85 17.29 5.69
N GLU A 107 -4.41 18.37 6.37
CA GLU A 107 -5.11 19.66 6.44
C GLU A 107 -5.09 20.39 5.10
N GLY A 108 -5.84 20.00 4.19
CA GLY A 108 -5.85 20.51 2.81
C GLY A 108 -5.83 19.38 1.78
N PHE A 109 -5.81 18.15 2.24
CA PHE A 109 -6.03 16.98 1.41
C PHE A 109 -7.46 17.02 0.89
N ASN A 110 -7.61 17.71 -0.23
CA ASN A 110 -8.90 17.92 -0.88
C ASN A 110 -9.08 16.83 -1.95
N ALA A 111 -8.91 15.58 -1.56
CA ALA A 111 -9.22 14.44 -2.41
C ALA A 111 -10.74 14.36 -2.58
N LYS A 112 -11.26 15.21 -3.45
CA LYS A 112 -12.64 15.07 -3.91
C LYS A 112 -12.66 13.85 -4.83
N PRO A 113 -13.64 12.95 -4.69
CA PRO A 113 -13.93 11.95 -5.71
C PRO A 113 -14.04 12.67 -7.07
N GLY A 114 -13.30 12.18 -8.06
CA GLY A 114 -13.23 12.83 -9.38
C GLY A 114 -12.04 13.78 -9.60
N THR A 115 -11.12 13.93 -8.63
CA THR A 115 -9.88 14.71 -8.81
C THR A 115 -8.69 13.85 -9.25
N GLY A 116 -8.94 12.69 -9.81
CA GLY A 116 -7.89 11.75 -10.22
C GLY A 116 -7.30 10.91 -9.06
N VAL A 117 -7.71 11.13 -7.81
CA VAL A 117 -7.31 10.26 -6.70
C VAL A 117 -8.11 8.97 -6.74
N ARG A 118 -7.41 7.86 -6.99
CA ARG A 118 -7.98 6.51 -6.99
C ARG A 118 -8.19 6.00 -5.58
N GLY A 119 -7.23 6.26 -4.70
CA GLY A 119 -7.30 5.85 -3.31
C GLY A 119 -5.99 6.06 -2.57
N ILE A 120 -5.92 5.47 -1.39
CA ILE A 120 -4.77 5.54 -0.49
C ILE A 120 -4.37 4.11 -0.15
N VAL A 121 -3.07 3.82 -0.19
CA VAL A 121 -2.51 2.57 0.32
C VAL A 121 -1.81 2.86 1.64
N ILE A 122 -2.18 2.11 2.65
CA ILE A 122 -1.53 2.13 3.95
C ILE A 122 -0.60 0.91 4.07
N ASN A 123 0.63 1.15 4.49
CA ASN A 123 1.56 0.12 4.91
C ASN A 123 1.73 0.21 6.43
N ARG A 124 1.11 -0.67 7.19
CA ARG A 124 1.33 -0.81 8.63
C ARG A 124 2.58 -1.62 8.89
N VAL A 125 3.44 -1.12 9.75
CA VAL A 125 4.66 -1.82 10.19
C VAL A 125 4.48 -2.23 11.64
N SER A 126 4.45 -3.52 11.92
CA SER A 126 4.36 -4.06 13.27
C SER A 126 5.67 -4.74 13.64
N LYS A 127 6.23 -4.36 14.79
CA LYS A 127 7.41 -5.02 15.38
C LYS A 127 6.95 -6.12 16.32
N SER A 128 7.51 -7.32 16.17
CA SER A 128 7.24 -8.43 17.09
C SER A 128 7.70 -8.09 18.50
N LEU A 129 6.92 -8.55 19.51
CA LEU A 129 7.26 -8.44 20.93
C LEU A 129 8.56 -9.17 21.33
N LEU A 130 9.06 -10.09 20.52
CA LEU A 130 10.30 -10.85 20.74
C LEU A 130 11.55 -10.03 20.33
N GLY A 131 11.74 -8.85 20.92
CA GLY A 131 12.96 -8.06 20.76
C GLY A 131 13.23 -7.43 19.41
N GLY A 132 12.21 -7.27 18.57
CA GLY A 132 12.34 -6.58 17.28
C GLY A 132 12.97 -7.42 16.16
N LEU A 133 13.18 -8.71 16.37
CA LEU A 133 13.78 -9.62 15.38
C LEU A 133 12.89 -9.91 14.18
N TYR A 134 11.60 -9.60 14.25
CA TYR A 134 10.66 -9.80 13.16
C TYR A 134 9.80 -8.57 12.98
N THR A 135 9.88 -7.97 11.79
CA THR A 135 9.01 -6.86 11.37
C THR A 135 8.01 -7.42 10.38
N SER A 136 6.73 -7.24 10.65
CA SER A 136 5.66 -7.59 9.71
C SER A 136 5.08 -6.34 9.09
N HIS A 137 4.79 -6.42 7.80
CA HIS A 137 4.11 -5.39 7.04
C HIS A 137 2.70 -5.86 6.71
N HIS A 138 1.74 -4.96 6.82
CA HIS A 138 0.38 -5.22 6.38
C HIS A 138 -0.09 -4.06 5.50
N PHE A 139 -0.57 -4.42 4.31
CA PHE A 139 -1.10 -3.46 3.36
C PHE A 139 -2.63 -3.52 3.37
N TYR A 140 -3.26 -2.37 3.23
CA TYR A 140 -4.68 -2.24 2.95
C TYR A 140 -4.96 -0.96 2.16
N ALA A 141 -6.14 -0.91 1.52
CA ALA A 141 -6.57 0.23 0.72
C ALA A 141 -7.62 1.06 1.46
N ILE A 142 -7.60 2.37 1.19
CA ILE A 142 -8.70 3.27 1.49
C ILE A 142 -9.16 3.84 0.16
N ILE A 143 -10.43 3.69 -0.17
CA ILE A 143 -10.97 4.13 -1.46
C ILE A 143 -12.17 5.06 -1.28
N PRO A 144 -12.34 6.04 -2.18
CA PRO A 144 -13.53 6.88 -2.18
C PRO A 144 -14.70 6.12 -2.83
N SER A 145 -15.89 6.34 -2.29
CA SER A 145 -17.11 6.02 -3.02
C SER A 145 -17.46 7.13 -4.02
N THR A 146 -18.40 6.85 -4.91
CA THR A 146 -18.94 7.86 -5.85
C THR A 146 -19.60 9.05 -5.17
N LYS A 147 -19.82 9.05 -3.86
CA LYS A 147 -20.59 10.03 -3.08
C LYS A 147 -19.79 10.77 -2.01
N THR A 148 -18.47 10.90 -2.13
CA THR A 148 -17.65 11.63 -1.14
C THR A 148 -17.42 10.91 0.20
N ILE A 149 -17.73 9.64 0.29
CA ILE A 149 -17.50 8.80 1.48
C ILE A 149 -16.29 7.91 1.23
N TRP A 150 -15.43 7.82 2.22
CA TRP A 150 -14.23 6.97 2.20
C TRP A 150 -14.47 5.65 2.94
N TYR A 151 -13.88 4.59 2.43
CA TYR A 151 -13.97 3.24 2.99
C TYR A 151 -12.57 2.65 3.20
N VAL A 152 -12.36 2.01 4.34
CA VAL A 152 -11.28 1.05 4.52
C VAL A 152 -11.67 -0.25 3.83
N VAL A 153 -10.80 -0.74 2.96
CA VAL A 153 -10.96 -2.03 2.29
C VAL A 153 -9.72 -2.88 2.63
N ASP A 154 -9.78 -3.46 3.82
CA ASP A 154 -8.73 -4.34 4.36
C ASP A 154 -9.11 -5.79 4.15
N SER A 155 -8.24 -6.56 3.51
CA SER A 155 -8.44 -7.99 3.25
C SER A 155 -8.53 -8.85 4.51
N LYS A 156 -8.13 -8.34 5.67
CA LYS A 156 -8.31 -9.01 6.97
C LYS A 156 -9.72 -8.84 7.54
N ASN A 157 -10.43 -7.80 7.13
CA ASN A 157 -11.77 -7.50 7.61
C ASN A 157 -12.82 -8.36 6.87
N PRO A 158 -14.01 -8.54 7.43
CA PRO A 158 -15.08 -9.29 6.77
C PRO A 158 -15.66 -8.59 5.55
N GLY A 159 -15.41 -7.28 5.38
CA GLY A 159 -15.88 -6.45 4.29
C GLY A 159 -15.40 -5.00 4.42
N PRO A 160 -15.76 -4.12 3.47
CA PRO A 160 -15.44 -2.71 3.53
C PRO A 160 -16.06 -2.01 4.75
N GLU A 161 -15.29 -1.14 5.40
CA GLU A 161 -15.72 -0.37 6.57
C GLU A 161 -15.77 1.13 6.22
N ILE A 162 -16.83 1.80 6.65
CA ILE A 162 -17.03 3.23 6.39
C ILE A 162 -16.10 4.04 7.29
N ILE A 163 -15.31 4.92 6.69
CA ILE A 163 -14.62 6.00 7.42
C ILE A 163 -15.55 7.20 7.53
N GLY A 164 -16.16 7.61 6.41
CA GLY A 164 -17.00 8.79 6.31
C GLY A 164 -16.46 9.82 5.33
N THR A 165 -16.58 11.10 5.68
CA THR A 165 -16.17 12.25 4.88
C THR A 165 -14.64 12.40 4.81
N THR A 166 -14.15 13.33 3.99
CA THR A 166 -12.70 13.66 3.92
C THR A 166 -12.16 14.17 5.27
N SER A 167 -12.97 14.84 6.08
CA SER A 167 -12.56 15.27 7.42
C SER A 167 -12.37 14.07 8.36
N GLU A 168 -13.25 13.08 8.29
CA GLU A 168 -13.14 11.84 9.06
C GLU A 168 -11.97 10.97 8.56
N LEU A 169 -11.69 10.99 7.25
CA LEU A 169 -10.49 10.38 6.69
C LEU A 169 -9.21 10.99 7.29
N ALA A 170 -9.13 12.32 7.37
CA ALA A 170 -7.96 12.99 7.97
C ALA A 170 -7.74 12.57 9.43
N LEU A 171 -8.82 12.45 10.20
CA LEU A 171 -8.77 11.94 11.58
C LEU A 171 -8.31 10.47 11.62
N HIS A 172 -8.86 9.62 10.75
CA HIS A 172 -8.47 8.21 10.65
C HIS A 172 -6.98 8.06 10.33
N LEU A 173 -6.48 8.80 9.34
CA LEU A 173 -5.06 8.79 8.97
C LEU A 173 -4.18 9.32 10.10
N GLY A 174 -4.63 10.32 10.85
CA GLY A 174 -3.95 10.84 12.03
C GLY A 174 -3.87 9.82 13.18
N MET A 175 -4.89 8.97 13.35
CA MET A 175 -4.86 7.86 14.31
C MET A 175 -3.90 6.76 13.84
N GLU A 176 -3.97 6.37 12.57
CA GLU A 176 -3.02 5.41 11.99
C GLU A 176 -1.57 5.85 12.18
N ALA A 177 -1.29 7.13 11.97
CA ALA A 177 0.03 7.71 12.13
C ALA A 177 0.56 7.61 13.56
N ARG A 178 -0.30 7.75 14.56
CA ARG A 178 0.08 7.72 15.98
C ARG A 178 0.32 6.32 16.50
N GLU A 179 -0.47 5.36 16.04
CA GLU A 179 -0.50 4.00 16.58
C GLU A 179 0.41 3.04 15.81
N ASN A 180 0.61 3.30 14.54
CA ASN A 180 1.31 2.39 13.63
C ASN A 180 2.51 3.09 12.98
N GLN A 181 3.66 2.44 13.04
CA GLN A 181 4.84 2.88 12.29
C GLN A 181 4.68 2.40 10.84
N GLY A 182 4.20 3.27 9.96
CA GLY A 182 3.94 2.87 8.59
C GLY A 182 4.06 4.04 7.61
N HIS A 183 3.54 3.83 6.41
CA HIS A 183 3.59 4.80 5.33
C HIS A 183 2.21 4.97 4.72
N VAL A 184 1.91 6.19 4.28
CA VAL A 184 0.69 6.55 3.57
C VAL A 184 1.06 6.92 2.15
N PHE A 185 0.53 6.19 1.18
CA PHE A 185 0.72 6.44 -0.24
C PHE A 185 -0.60 6.87 -0.85
N VAL A 186 -0.62 8.04 -1.46
CA VAL A 186 -1.77 8.48 -2.28
C VAL A 186 -1.55 7.99 -3.70
N VAL A 187 -2.54 7.30 -4.23
CA VAL A 187 -2.55 6.75 -5.57
C VAL A 187 -3.56 7.55 -6.40
N SER A 188 -3.08 8.12 -7.49
CA SER A 188 -3.90 8.84 -8.47
C SER A 188 -3.75 8.22 -9.85
N ASP A 189 -4.74 8.43 -10.68
CA ASP A 189 -4.62 8.11 -12.11
C ASP A 189 -3.49 8.96 -12.69
N GLY A 190 -2.59 8.35 -13.45
CA GLY A 190 -1.59 9.11 -14.20
C GLY A 190 -2.30 10.03 -15.19
N GLU A 191 -1.75 11.22 -15.39
CA GLU A 191 -2.17 12.03 -16.52
C GLU A 191 -1.83 11.21 -17.77
N GLY A 192 -2.87 10.70 -18.44
CA GLY A 192 -2.68 10.10 -19.74
C GLY A 192 -2.04 11.15 -20.64
N ASP A 193 -0.90 10.85 -21.20
CA ASP A 193 -0.36 11.62 -22.32
C ASP A 193 -1.44 11.65 -23.41
N VAL A 194 -2.09 12.83 -23.52
CA VAL A 194 -3.05 13.15 -24.58
C VAL A 194 -2.27 13.64 -25.79
#